data_1f4aa7516cf15c323e73d02f2314663f
#
_entry.id   1f4aa7516cf15c323e73d02f2314663f
#
_cell.length_a   1.000
_cell.length_b   1.000
_cell.length_c   1.000
_cell.angle_alpha   90.00
_cell.angle_beta   90.00
_cell.angle_gamma   90.00
#
_symmetry.space_group_name_H-M   'P 1'
#
loop_
_entity.id
_entity.type
_entity.pdbx_description
1 polymer ?
#
loop_
_entity_poly.entity_id
_entity_poly.type
_entity_poly.pdbx_seq_one_letter_code
_entity_poly.pdbx_strand_id
1 'polypeptide(L)'
;MLDPRVGFEIEPLKALISSLDARDHIPQLELAMGETLEDVIDSKKSIAVIVRHMVDLGEHDIAKLQAFFAERNWQLLLQPKGSDTVHRIDPLYENTAHACPSSLTVPPTGGLFYRLPEFDVTFEFSPLDFTQVNLSVNRKMTKLAIDLLALQPGERVLDLFCGLGNFSLPLARQVGDTGFVIGVEGSSEMTQRAKMNATANGLHNTDFFAQDLTKDFSSEPWVGQVDALLIDPPRSGALEVMQYLDKFNAKRIVYVSCNPITLARDTAVLLEKGYKLTHAGVMDMFPHTGHVESIARFEKR
;
A
#
# COMPACT_ATOMS: atom_id res chain seq x y z
N MET A 1 -3.86 5.45 -17.62
CA MET A 1 -4.58 6.76 -17.80
C MET A 1 -4.61 7.42 -16.43
N LEU A 2 -4.30 8.69 -16.32
CA LEU A 2 -4.42 9.42 -15.07
C LEU A 2 -5.90 9.56 -14.69
N ASP A 3 -6.17 9.58 -13.37
CA ASP A 3 -7.51 9.93 -12.89
C ASP A 3 -7.91 11.31 -13.43
N PRO A 4 -9.13 11.49 -13.95
CA PRO A 4 -9.58 12.77 -14.51
C PRO A 4 -9.42 13.96 -13.57
N ARG A 5 -9.57 13.73 -12.24
CA ARG A 5 -9.38 14.78 -11.22
C ARG A 5 -7.99 15.41 -11.25
N VAL A 6 -6.99 14.64 -11.71
CA VAL A 6 -5.60 15.11 -11.86
C VAL A 6 -5.23 15.33 -13.31
N GLY A 7 -5.74 14.51 -14.22
CA GLY A 7 -5.39 14.57 -15.65
C GLY A 7 -5.68 15.92 -16.28
N PHE A 8 -6.78 16.57 -15.91
CA PHE A 8 -7.15 17.91 -16.38
C PHE A 8 -6.36 19.04 -15.69
N GLU A 9 -5.67 18.75 -14.61
CA GLU A 9 -4.89 19.74 -13.86
C GLU A 9 -3.41 19.80 -14.27
N ILE A 10 -2.95 18.96 -15.19
CA ILE A 10 -1.54 18.93 -15.61
C ILE A 10 -1.07 20.27 -16.17
N GLU A 11 -1.82 20.89 -17.07
CA GLU A 11 -1.44 22.20 -17.63
C GLU A 11 -1.55 23.33 -16.59
N PRO A 12 -2.62 23.42 -15.76
CA PRO A 12 -2.63 24.33 -14.61
C PRO A 12 -1.45 24.14 -13.64
N LEU A 13 -1.06 22.90 -13.32
CA LEU A 13 0.10 22.62 -12.47
C LEU A 13 1.41 23.08 -13.10
N LYS A 14 1.62 22.87 -14.40
CA LYS A 14 2.77 23.39 -15.13
C LYS A 14 2.83 24.93 -15.07
N ALA A 15 1.69 25.59 -15.29
CA ALA A 15 1.60 27.05 -15.23
C ALA A 15 1.94 27.55 -13.80
N LEU A 16 1.42 26.88 -12.75
CA LEU A 16 1.75 27.20 -11.37
C LEU A 16 3.26 27.12 -11.14
N ILE A 17 3.87 25.95 -11.39
CA ILE A 17 5.30 25.75 -11.17
C ILE A 17 6.13 26.76 -11.97
N SER A 18 5.79 27.02 -13.22
CA SER A 18 6.49 28.01 -14.06
C SER A 18 6.41 29.44 -13.53
N SER A 19 5.39 29.75 -12.71
CA SER A 19 5.18 31.06 -12.10
C SER A 19 5.96 31.28 -10.81
N LEU A 20 6.54 30.23 -10.24
CA LEU A 20 7.28 30.30 -8.98
C LEU A 20 8.69 30.85 -9.18
N ASP A 21 9.19 31.54 -8.18
CA ASP A 21 10.58 32.03 -8.18
C ASP A 21 11.55 30.84 -8.08
N ALA A 22 11.20 29.80 -7.32
CA ALA A 22 11.97 28.57 -7.16
C ALA A 22 11.70 27.50 -8.23
N ARG A 23 11.05 27.82 -9.37
CA ARG A 23 10.63 26.85 -10.40
C ARG A 23 11.70 25.87 -10.86
N ASP A 24 12.95 26.32 -10.97
CA ASP A 24 14.07 25.48 -11.43
C ASP A 24 14.60 24.54 -10.33
N HIS A 25 14.06 24.66 -9.13
CA HIS A 25 14.43 23.89 -7.94
C HIS A 25 13.28 23.01 -7.40
N ILE A 26 12.23 22.80 -8.20
CA ILE A 26 11.12 21.88 -7.89
C ILE A 26 11.19 20.68 -8.84
N PRO A 27 11.94 19.64 -8.49
CA PRO A 27 12.19 18.50 -9.39
C PRO A 27 10.99 17.56 -9.52
N GLN A 28 10.06 17.56 -8.56
CA GLN A 28 9.02 16.53 -8.47
C GLN A 28 7.77 17.02 -7.74
N LEU A 29 6.62 16.59 -8.27
CA LEU A 29 5.34 16.58 -7.58
C LEU A 29 4.90 15.12 -7.42
N GLU A 30 4.54 14.71 -6.21
CA GLU A 30 3.91 13.42 -5.93
C GLU A 30 2.45 13.65 -5.56
N LEU A 31 1.56 12.80 -6.08
CA LEU A 31 0.14 12.91 -5.83
C LEU A 31 -0.37 11.59 -5.22
N ALA A 32 -0.98 11.70 -4.06
CA ALA A 32 -1.69 10.61 -3.41
C ALA A 32 -3.20 10.86 -3.53
N MET A 33 -3.94 9.84 -3.96
CA MET A 33 -5.35 10.00 -4.29
C MET A 33 -6.18 8.97 -3.53
N GLY A 34 -7.08 9.47 -2.68
CA GLY A 34 -8.12 8.68 -2.03
C GLY A 34 -9.44 8.66 -2.81
N GLU A 35 -10.36 7.84 -2.35
CA GLU A 35 -11.75 7.86 -2.81
C GLU A 35 -12.50 9.05 -2.23
N THR A 36 -13.58 9.43 -2.89
CA THR A 36 -14.58 10.38 -2.39
C THR A 36 -15.81 9.62 -1.94
N LEU A 37 -16.44 10.05 -0.86
CA LEU A 37 -17.78 9.59 -0.48
C LEU A 37 -18.77 10.54 -1.14
N GLU A 38 -19.63 10.04 -2.02
CA GLU A 38 -20.63 10.83 -2.75
C GLU A 38 -21.63 11.52 -1.81
N ASP A 39 -21.84 10.98 -0.59
CA ASP A 39 -22.86 11.44 0.36
C ASP A 39 -22.32 12.34 1.48
N VAL A 40 -21.04 12.67 1.51
CA VAL A 40 -20.45 13.51 2.56
C VAL A 40 -20.22 14.91 2.03
N ILE A 41 -21.13 15.84 2.37
CA ILE A 41 -21.09 17.28 1.99
C ILE A 41 -19.77 17.96 2.45
N ASP A 42 -19.12 17.43 3.46
CA ASP A 42 -17.81 17.85 3.92
C ASP A 42 -16.75 16.89 3.31
N SER A 43 -16.59 16.98 1.98
CA SER A 43 -15.63 16.14 1.24
C SER A 43 -14.22 16.42 1.78
N LYS A 44 -13.78 15.60 2.71
CA LYS A 44 -12.37 15.54 3.14
C LYS A 44 -11.53 15.53 1.87
N LYS A 45 -10.49 16.33 1.85
CA LYS A 45 -9.59 16.44 0.71
C LYS A 45 -9.11 15.05 0.28
N SER A 46 -9.58 14.59 -0.88
CA SER A 46 -9.29 13.24 -1.39
C SER A 46 -8.01 13.18 -2.21
N ILE A 47 -7.32 14.30 -2.38
CA ILE A 47 -6.05 14.40 -3.09
C ILE A 47 -5.05 15.15 -2.21
N ALA A 48 -3.87 14.57 -2.07
CA ALA A 48 -2.73 15.22 -1.44
C ALA A 48 -1.59 15.37 -2.45
N VAL A 49 -0.93 16.51 -2.42
CA VAL A 49 0.22 16.81 -3.27
C VAL A 49 1.43 17.07 -2.39
N ILE A 50 2.51 16.36 -2.67
CA ILE A 50 3.82 16.61 -2.06
C ILE A 50 4.66 17.35 -3.09
N VAL A 51 5.07 18.57 -2.75
CA VAL A 51 5.97 19.39 -3.56
C VAL A 51 7.38 19.21 -3.05
N ARG A 52 8.21 18.48 -3.80
CA ARG A 52 9.64 18.37 -3.48
C ARG A 52 10.36 19.62 -3.97
N HIS A 53 11.20 20.19 -3.10
CA HIS A 53 11.98 21.39 -3.42
C HIS A 53 13.42 21.26 -2.91
N MET A 54 14.37 21.87 -3.66
CA MET A 54 15.80 21.76 -3.40
C MET A 54 16.37 23.00 -2.70
N VAL A 55 15.58 24.05 -2.56
CA VAL A 55 15.90 25.32 -1.89
C VAL A 55 14.73 25.75 -1.03
N ASP A 56 14.94 26.57 -0.04
CA ASP A 56 13.86 27.12 0.76
C ASP A 56 12.92 27.96 -0.13
N LEU A 57 11.62 27.73 0.01
CA LEU A 57 10.60 28.47 -0.72
C LEU A 57 10.33 29.81 -0.02
N GLY A 58 10.32 30.89 -0.80
CA GLY A 58 9.94 32.21 -0.30
C GLY A 58 8.44 32.30 0.00
N GLU A 59 8.05 33.29 0.82
CA GLU A 59 6.65 33.52 1.21
C GLU A 59 5.72 33.67 -0.01
N HIS A 60 6.20 34.31 -1.07
CA HIS A 60 5.46 34.48 -2.33
C HIS A 60 5.14 33.15 -3.02
N ASP A 61 6.11 32.24 -3.10
CA ASP A 61 5.92 30.91 -3.68
C ASP A 61 4.99 30.06 -2.81
N ILE A 62 5.16 30.11 -1.49
CA ILE A 62 4.29 29.41 -0.54
C ILE A 62 2.84 29.90 -0.69
N ALA A 63 2.62 31.22 -0.76
CA ALA A 63 1.29 31.78 -0.92
C ALA A 63 0.62 31.35 -2.24
N LYS A 64 1.37 31.31 -3.36
CA LYS A 64 0.85 30.82 -4.64
C LYS A 64 0.46 29.33 -4.58
N LEU A 65 1.32 28.50 -4.00
CA LEU A 65 1.04 27.07 -3.82
C LEU A 65 -0.21 26.89 -2.96
N GLN A 66 -0.29 27.55 -1.81
CA GLN A 66 -1.45 27.48 -0.91
C GLN A 66 -2.75 27.91 -1.58
N ALA A 67 -2.74 29.04 -2.33
CA ALA A 67 -3.91 29.52 -3.03
C ALA A 67 -4.37 28.52 -4.09
N PHE A 68 -3.47 28.02 -4.91
CA PHE A 68 -3.78 27.08 -5.99
C PHE A 68 -4.40 25.77 -5.47
N PHE A 69 -3.81 25.17 -4.43
CA PHE A 69 -4.29 23.91 -3.89
C PHE A 69 -5.54 24.07 -3.00
N ALA A 70 -5.70 25.21 -2.34
CA ALA A 70 -6.93 25.52 -1.58
C ALA A 70 -8.14 25.67 -2.52
N GLU A 71 -7.99 26.34 -3.67
CA GLU A 71 -9.06 26.46 -4.67
C GLU A 71 -9.58 25.09 -5.15
N ARG A 72 -8.69 24.11 -5.21
CA ARG A 72 -8.99 22.72 -5.64
C ARG A 72 -9.38 21.79 -4.51
N ASN A 73 -9.39 22.29 -3.28
CA ASN A 73 -9.58 21.49 -2.07
C ASN A 73 -8.59 20.31 -1.97
N TRP A 74 -7.33 20.52 -2.40
CA TRP A 74 -6.25 19.54 -2.30
C TRP A 74 -5.38 19.82 -1.07
N GLN A 75 -4.88 18.75 -0.45
CA GLN A 75 -3.91 18.85 0.63
C GLN A 75 -2.55 19.20 0.04
N LEU A 76 -1.83 20.11 0.70
CA LEU A 76 -0.50 20.55 0.28
C LEU A 76 0.54 20.18 1.32
N LEU A 77 1.53 19.42 0.89
CA LEU A 77 2.70 19.06 1.69
C LEU A 77 3.98 19.53 0.97
N LEU A 78 4.98 19.92 1.75
CA LEU A 78 6.31 20.23 1.24
C LEU A 78 7.31 19.15 1.66
N GLN A 79 8.30 18.90 0.80
CA GLN A 79 9.40 17.99 1.02
C GLN A 79 10.75 18.66 0.71
N PRO A 80 11.41 19.29 1.70
CA PRO A 80 12.68 19.96 1.48
C PRO A 80 13.87 19.00 1.32
N LYS A 81 13.80 17.77 1.85
CA LYS A 81 14.89 16.78 1.82
C LYS A 81 14.35 15.36 1.70
N GLY A 82 14.57 14.51 2.70
CA GLY A 82 14.07 13.15 2.75
C GLY A 82 12.58 13.06 3.10
N SER A 83 12.02 11.86 3.06
CA SER A 83 10.61 11.61 3.40
C SER A 83 10.27 11.99 4.84
N ASP A 84 11.24 11.93 5.74
CA ASP A 84 11.15 12.34 7.14
C ASP A 84 10.96 13.86 7.33
N THR A 85 11.20 14.67 6.28
CA THR A 85 11.03 16.11 6.30
C THR A 85 9.69 16.59 5.74
N VAL A 86 8.84 15.67 5.28
CA VAL A 86 7.54 16.02 4.71
C VAL A 86 6.63 16.63 5.78
N HIS A 87 6.08 17.79 5.49
CA HIS A 87 5.19 18.51 6.39
C HIS A 87 4.06 19.19 5.62
N ARG A 88 2.90 19.28 6.26
CA ARG A 88 1.69 19.84 5.67
C ARG A 88 1.60 21.34 5.91
N ILE A 89 1.23 22.10 4.86
CA ILE A 89 1.15 23.58 4.90
C ILE A 89 -0.15 24.15 4.33
N ASP A 90 -1.13 23.35 3.96
CA ASP A 90 -2.37 23.90 3.40
C ASP A 90 -3.16 24.72 4.45
N PRO A 91 -3.77 25.87 4.06
CA PRO A 91 -4.39 26.81 4.99
C PRO A 91 -5.58 26.25 5.76
N LEU A 92 -6.23 25.22 5.22
CA LEU A 92 -7.38 24.55 5.84
C LEU A 92 -6.95 23.48 6.86
N TYR A 93 -5.65 23.30 7.04
CA TYR A 93 -5.07 22.50 8.12
C TYR A 93 -4.99 23.35 9.38
N GLU A 94 -6.12 23.89 9.82
CA GLU A 94 -6.20 24.36 11.20
C GLU A 94 -6.06 23.15 12.11
N ASN A 95 -5.22 23.31 13.11
CA ASN A 95 -4.96 22.48 14.28
C ASN A 95 -6.25 21.93 14.96
N THR A 96 -7.19 21.36 14.20
CA THR A 96 -8.19 20.48 14.77
C THR A 96 -7.42 19.27 15.23
N ALA A 97 -7.24 19.20 16.53
CA ALA A 97 -6.51 18.21 17.28
C ALA A 97 -7.01 16.77 17.08
N HIS A 98 -6.92 16.28 15.86
CA HIS A 98 -6.53 14.92 15.61
C HIS A 98 -4.99 14.91 15.51
N ALA A 99 -4.34 15.56 16.49
CA ALA A 99 -3.03 15.19 16.88
C ALA A 99 -3.08 13.70 17.14
N CYS A 100 -2.54 12.93 16.20
CA CYS A 100 -2.12 11.57 16.48
C CYS A 100 -1.45 11.65 17.86
N PRO A 101 -1.88 10.88 18.87
CA PRO A 101 -1.26 10.95 20.17
C PRO A 101 0.25 10.96 19.96
N SER A 102 0.99 11.82 20.63
CA SER A 102 2.42 12.05 20.46
C SER A 102 3.31 10.80 20.62
N SER A 103 2.71 9.62 20.74
CA SER A 103 3.32 8.29 20.80
C SER A 103 3.23 7.49 19.49
N LEU A 104 2.49 7.97 18.47
CA LEU A 104 2.38 7.24 17.20
C LEU A 104 3.38 7.83 16.19
N THR A 105 4.29 6.97 15.72
CA THR A 105 5.30 7.31 14.70
C THR A 105 4.74 7.27 13.27
N VAL A 106 3.43 6.98 13.12
CA VAL A 106 2.77 6.83 11.82
C VAL A 106 2.30 8.16 11.27
N PRO A 107 2.66 8.54 10.04
CA PRO A 107 2.22 9.78 9.42
C PRO A 107 0.69 9.89 9.36
N PRO A 108 0.11 11.10 9.55
CA PRO A 108 -1.33 11.30 9.50
C PRO A 108 -1.88 11.04 8.09
N THR A 109 -3.07 10.44 8.00
CA THR A 109 -3.73 10.12 6.73
C THR A 109 -4.32 11.34 6.03
N GLY A 110 -4.56 12.41 6.77
CA GLY A 110 -5.28 13.57 6.24
C GLY A 110 -6.70 13.24 5.75
N GLY A 111 -7.22 12.06 6.09
CA GLY A 111 -8.51 11.57 5.63
C GLY A 111 -8.47 10.90 4.26
N LEU A 112 -7.29 10.57 3.72
CA LEU A 112 -7.18 9.74 2.53
C LEU A 112 -7.57 8.30 2.86
N PHE A 113 -8.42 7.72 2.02
CA PHE A 113 -8.85 6.33 2.16
C PHE A 113 -9.17 5.71 0.81
N TYR A 114 -9.17 4.38 0.77
CA TYR A 114 -9.78 3.59 -0.30
C TYR A 114 -10.53 2.39 0.28
N ARG A 115 -11.42 1.79 -0.51
CA ARG A 115 -12.25 0.66 -0.07
C ARG A 115 -12.06 -0.55 -0.96
N LEU A 116 -12.18 -1.72 -0.35
CA LEU A 116 -12.40 -2.99 -1.01
C LEU A 116 -13.84 -3.46 -0.66
N PRO A 117 -14.87 -2.99 -1.40
CA PRO A 117 -16.27 -3.19 -1.02
C PRO A 117 -16.67 -4.66 -0.94
N GLU A 118 -16.05 -5.53 -1.75
CA GLU A 118 -16.33 -6.95 -1.78
C GLU A 118 -16.01 -7.66 -0.45
N PHE A 119 -15.09 -7.07 0.34
CA PHE A 119 -14.69 -7.59 1.65
C PHE A 119 -15.18 -6.73 2.80
N ASP A 120 -15.93 -5.67 2.52
CA ASP A 120 -16.35 -4.69 3.52
C ASP A 120 -15.16 -4.17 4.33
N VAL A 121 -14.11 -3.69 3.62
CA VAL A 121 -12.89 -3.17 4.23
C VAL A 121 -12.57 -1.79 3.69
N THR A 122 -12.27 -0.87 4.61
CA THR A 122 -11.79 0.49 4.32
C THR A 122 -10.36 0.63 4.84
N PHE A 123 -9.50 1.19 4.01
CA PHE A 123 -8.11 1.48 4.35
C PHE A 123 -7.91 2.97 4.42
N GLU A 124 -7.42 3.47 5.55
CA GLU A 124 -6.84 4.80 5.63
C GLU A 124 -5.34 4.73 5.31
N PHE A 125 -4.84 5.75 4.61
CA PHE A 125 -3.43 5.82 4.24
C PHE A 125 -2.91 7.27 4.27
N SER A 126 -1.62 7.43 4.50
CA SER A 126 -0.92 8.71 4.38
C SER A 126 -0.47 8.94 2.94
N PRO A 127 -0.28 10.19 2.49
CA PRO A 127 0.38 10.47 1.21
C PRO A 127 1.77 9.82 1.05
N LEU A 128 2.39 9.41 2.15
CA LEU A 128 3.71 8.74 2.18
C LEU A 128 3.61 7.22 2.16
N ASP A 129 2.42 6.65 2.39
CA ASP A 129 2.23 5.21 2.41
C ASP A 129 2.16 4.66 0.98
N PHE A 130 2.77 3.51 0.74
CA PHE A 130 2.61 2.82 -0.53
C PHE A 130 1.19 2.29 -0.69
N THR A 131 0.56 2.62 -1.80
CA THR A 131 -0.73 2.06 -2.22
C THR A 131 -0.68 1.65 -3.69
N GLN A 132 -1.52 0.68 -4.08
CA GLN A 132 -1.62 0.27 -5.47
C GLN A 132 -2.19 1.40 -6.35
N VAL A 133 -1.46 1.79 -7.38
CA VAL A 133 -1.78 2.99 -8.19
C VAL A 133 -3.08 2.88 -8.99
N ASN A 134 -3.55 1.66 -9.25
CA ASN A 134 -4.78 1.41 -10.00
C ASN A 134 -5.79 0.68 -9.11
N LEU A 135 -6.63 1.43 -8.42
CA LEU A 135 -7.60 0.90 -7.47
C LEU A 135 -8.56 -0.13 -8.10
N SER A 136 -8.97 0.09 -9.35
CA SER A 136 -9.85 -0.84 -10.07
C SER A 136 -9.19 -2.20 -10.29
N VAL A 137 -7.91 -2.22 -10.66
CA VAL A 137 -7.13 -3.45 -10.80
C VAL A 137 -6.80 -4.04 -9.44
N ASN A 138 -6.47 -3.22 -8.43
CA ASN A 138 -6.21 -3.67 -7.06
C ASN A 138 -7.40 -4.47 -6.49
N ARG A 139 -8.64 -3.98 -6.66
CA ARG A 139 -9.86 -4.69 -6.25
C ARG A 139 -9.98 -6.08 -6.88
N LYS A 140 -9.74 -6.16 -8.19
CA LYS A 140 -9.78 -7.43 -8.94
C LYS A 140 -8.64 -8.36 -8.53
N MET A 141 -7.45 -7.81 -8.33
CA MET A 141 -6.26 -8.54 -7.91
C MET A 141 -6.43 -9.14 -6.52
N THR A 142 -6.90 -8.35 -5.56
CA THR A 142 -7.16 -8.81 -4.20
C THR A 142 -8.21 -9.92 -4.19
N LYS A 143 -9.32 -9.72 -4.92
CA LYS A 143 -10.33 -10.78 -5.05
C LYS A 143 -9.76 -12.05 -5.65
N LEU A 144 -9.05 -11.94 -6.77
CA LEU A 144 -8.45 -13.10 -7.44
C LEU A 144 -7.46 -13.84 -6.54
N ALA A 145 -6.62 -13.11 -5.80
CA ALA A 145 -5.66 -13.72 -4.89
C ALA A 145 -6.35 -14.53 -3.79
N ILE A 146 -7.42 -14.01 -3.21
CA ILE A 146 -8.21 -14.67 -2.17
C ILE A 146 -8.97 -15.87 -2.73
N ASP A 147 -9.59 -15.74 -3.89
CA ASP A 147 -10.26 -16.86 -4.59
C ASP A 147 -9.27 -17.99 -4.88
N LEU A 148 -8.06 -17.66 -5.35
CA LEU A 148 -7.00 -18.63 -5.63
C LEU A 148 -6.48 -19.31 -4.36
N LEU A 149 -6.45 -18.63 -3.21
CA LEU A 149 -6.09 -19.28 -1.92
C LEU A 149 -7.16 -20.28 -1.47
N ALA A 150 -8.41 -20.12 -1.90
CA ALA A 150 -9.52 -21.02 -1.57
C ALA A 150 -9.64 -21.30 -0.06
N LEU A 151 -9.57 -20.24 0.74
CA LEU A 151 -9.50 -20.31 2.19
C LEU A 151 -10.78 -20.86 2.81
N GLN A 152 -10.61 -21.59 3.91
CA GLN A 152 -11.71 -22.08 4.72
C GLN A 152 -11.79 -21.31 6.05
N PRO A 153 -12.98 -21.19 6.66
CA PRO A 153 -13.08 -20.64 8.02
C PRO A 153 -12.17 -21.40 9.00
N GLY A 154 -11.51 -20.65 9.87
CA GLY A 154 -10.60 -21.21 10.88
C GLY A 154 -9.15 -21.41 10.43
N GLU A 155 -8.83 -21.17 9.15
CA GLU A 155 -7.46 -21.33 8.67
C GLU A 155 -6.51 -20.23 9.17
N ARG A 156 -5.24 -20.58 9.28
CA ARG A 156 -4.14 -19.68 9.60
C ARG A 156 -3.42 -19.28 8.32
N VAL A 157 -3.32 -17.99 8.07
CA VAL A 157 -2.72 -17.41 6.85
C VAL A 157 -1.55 -16.53 7.20
N LEU A 158 -0.48 -16.61 6.41
CA LEU A 158 0.66 -15.70 6.47
C LEU A 158 0.65 -14.82 5.21
N ASP A 159 0.75 -13.51 5.41
CA ASP A 159 0.81 -12.49 4.35
C ASP A 159 2.16 -11.77 4.45
N LEU A 160 3.07 -12.07 3.54
CA LEU A 160 4.43 -11.52 3.51
C LEU A 160 4.52 -10.33 2.56
N PHE A 161 5.20 -9.28 3.01
CA PHE A 161 5.24 -7.96 2.37
C PHE A 161 3.86 -7.28 2.39
N CYS A 162 3.19 -7.37 3.54
CA CYS A 162 1.77 -7.04 3.64
C CYS A 162 1.43 -5.54 3.51
N GLY A 163 2.44 -4.65 3.58
CA GLY A 163 2.24 -3.22 3.55
C GLY A 163 1.27 -2.74 4.63
N LEU A 164 0.30 -1.92 4.25
CA LEU A 164 -0.77 -1.45 5.14
C LEU A 164 -1.93 -2.45 5.33
N GLY A 165 -1.74 -3.72 4.90
CA GLY A 165 -2.69 -4.80 5.07
C GLY A 165 -3.63 -5.02 3.89
N ASN A 166 -3.26 -4.58 2.67
CA ASN A 166 -4.11 -4.64 1.48
C ASN A 166 -4.70 -6.03 1.20
N PHE A 167 -3.93 -7.10 1.43
CA PHE A 167 -4.43 -8.48 1.39
C PHE A 167 -4.80 -9.00 2.78
N SER A 168 -4.06 -8.65 3.83
CA SER A 168 -4.27 -9.18 5.18
C SER A 168 -5.69 -8.98 5.70
N LEU A 169 -6.28 -7.79 5.51
CA LEU A 169 -7.60 -7.51 6.04
C LEU A 169 -8.71 -8.29 5.31
N PRO A 170 -8.73 -8.33 3.97
CA PRO A 170 -9.62 -9.24 3.22
C PRO A 170 -9.43 -10.73 3.59
N LEU A 171 -8.18 -11.18 3.78
CA LEU A 171 -7.89 -12.54 4.23
C LEU A 171 -8.52 -12.82 5.60
N ALA A 172 -8.43 -11.86 6.54
CA ALA A 172 -9.01 -11.97 7.87
C ALA A 172 -10.56 -12.08 7.84
N ARG A 173 -11.22 -11.32 6.95
CA ARG A 173 -12.66 -11.47 6.68
C ARG A 173 -12.98 -12.89 6.18
N GLN A 174 -12.16 -13.41 5.26
CA GLN A 174 -12.41 -14.70 4.62
C GLN A 174 -12.26 -15.88 5.58
N VAL A 175 -11.24 -15.86 6.45
CA VAL A 175 -11.04 -16.95 7.44
C VAL A 175 -11.97 -16.87 8.65
N GLY A 176 -12.63 -15.71 8.86
CA GLY A 176 -13.58 -15.48 9.95
C GLY A 176 -12.93 -15.49 11.35
N ASP A 177 -13.74 -15.32 12.38
CA ASP A 177 -13.29 -15.10 13.77
C ASP A 177 -12.50 -16.29 14.36
N THR A 178 -12.64 -17.47 13.81
CA THR A 178 -11.90 -18.68 14.25
C THR A 178 -10.58 -18.88 13.53
N GLY A 179 -10.35 -18.17 12.41
CA GLY A 179 -9.10 -18.15 11.67
C GLY A 179 -8.19 -17.02 12.14
N PHE A 180 -6.98 -16.98 11.60
CA PHE A 180 -6.00 -15.96 12.00
C PHE A 180 -5.10 -15.57 10.84
N VAL A 181 -4.82 -14.27 10.70
CA VAL A 181 -3.91 -13.75 9.67
C VAL A 181 -2.72 -13.06 10.32
N ILE A 182 -1.53 -13.42 9.87
CA ILE A 182 -0.28 -12.77 10.25
C ILE A 182 0.21 -11.98 9.04
N GLY A 183 0.36 -10.67 9.20
CA GLY A 183 1.01 -9.80 8.23
C GLY A 183 2.45 -9.51 8.63
N VAL A 184 3.38 -9.57 7.69
CA VAL A 184 4.80 -9.24 7.92
C VAL A 184 5.26 -8.24 6.87
N GLU A 185 5.88 -7.15 7.34
CA GLU A 185 6.29 -6.03 6.49
C GLU A 185 7.61 -5.44 7.01
N GLY A 186 8.46 -4.95 6.11
CA GLY A 186 9.75 -4.35 6.47
C GLY A 186 9.65 -3.01 7.19
N SER A 187 8.62 -2.22 6.90
CA SER A 187 8.39 -0.90 7.51
C SER A 187 7.55 -1.00 8.78
N SER A 188 8.08 -0.44 9.88
CA SER A 188 7.35 -0.33 11.15
C SER A 188 6.14 0.60 11.03
N GLU A 189 6.22 1.64 10.21
CA GLU A 189 5.13 2.58 9.96
C GLU A 189 3.98 1.88 9.24
N MET A 190 4.29 1.08 8.22
CA MET A 190 3.28 0.34 7.46
C MET A 190 2.61 -0.74 8.33
N THR A 191 3.36 -1.46 9.18
CA THR A 191 2.76 -2.43 10.10
C THR A 191 1.85 -1.78 11.13
N GLN A 192 2.21 -0.60 11.64
CA GLN A 192 1.33 0.17 12.52
C GLN A 192 0.07 0.65 11.78
N ARG A 193 0.21 1.10 10.53
CA ARG A 193 -0.92 1.47 9.67
C ARG A 193 -1.85 0.27 9.47
N ALA A 194 -1.31 -0.90 9.20
CA ALA A 194 -2.08 -2.14 9.05
C ALA A 194 -2.88 -2.48 10.33
N LYS A 195 -2.26 -2.35 11.51
CA LYS A 195 -2.93 -2.54 12.82
C LYS A 195 -4.08 -1.53 13.02
N MET A 196 -3.85 -0.27 12.68
CA MET A 196 -4.89 0.78 12.77
C MET A 196 -6.06 0.47 11.83
N ASN A 197 -5.76 0.10 10.58
CA ASN A 197 -6.76 -0.29 9.61
C ASN A 197 -7.55 -1.53 10.07
N ALA A 198 -6.89 -2.56 10.58
CA ALA A 198 -7.57 -3.73 11.12
C ALA A 198 -8.53 -3.37 12.26
N THR A 199 -8.06 -2.56 13.21
CA THR A 199 -8.88 -2.08 14.34
C THR A 199 -10.09 -1.27 13.86
N ALA A 200 -9.89 -0.35 12.91
CA ALA A 200 -10.96 0.50 12.36
C ALA A 200 -12.03 -0.33 11.61
N ASN A 201 -11.65 -1.49 11.06
CA ASN A 201 -12.55 -2.43 10.40
C ASN A 201 -13.13 -3.50 11.36
N GLY A 202 -12.85 -3.42 12.67
CA GLY A 202 -13.33 -4.40 13.65
C GLY A 202 -12.72 -5.80 13.48
N LEU A 203 -11.53 -5.90 12.89
CA LEU A 203 -10.81 -7.16 12.71
C LEU A 203 -9.88 -7.42 13.90
N HIS A 204 -10.16 -8.47 14.67
CA HIS A 204 -9.40 -8.84 15.86
C HIS A 204 -8.59 -10.14 15.69
N ASN A 205 -8.72 -10.76 14.53
CA ASN A 205 -8.06 -12.00 14.14
C ASN A 205 -6.83 -11.75 13.25
N THR A 206 -6.13 -10.66 13.50
CA THR A 206 -4.91 -10.28 12.78
C THR A 206 -3.78 -9.90 13.74
N ASP A 207 -2.55 -10.14 13.33
CA ASP A 207 -1.37 -9.53 13.95
C ASP A 207 -0.37 -9.12 12.86
N PHE A 208 0.44 -8.09 13.15
CA PHE A 208 1.37 -7.53 12.19
C PHE A 208 2.75 -7.35 12.81
N PHE A 209 3.79 -7.77 12.09
CA PHE A 209 5.17 -7.75 12.54
C PHE A 209 6.05 -6.96 11.59
N ALA A 210 6.85 -6.04 12.14
CA ALA A 210 7.87 -5.32 11.39
C ALA A 210 9.13 -6.19 11.31
N GLN A 211 9.46 -6.70 10.10
CA GLN A 211 10.59 -7.60 9.90
C GLN A 211 11.17 -7.41 8.49
N ASP A 212 12.48 -7.19 8.43
CA ASP A 212 13.23 -7.24 7.19
C ASP A 212 13.35 -8.70 6.71
N LEU A 213 12.54 -9.05 5.70
CA LEU A 213 12.46 -10.40 5.16
C LEU A 213 13.68 -10.81 4.30
N THR A 214 14.65 -9.92 4.13
CA THR A 214 15.94 -10.24 3.50
C THR A 214 16.96 -10.79 4.52
N LYS A 215 16.67 -10.68 5.82
CA LYS A 215 17.51 -11.17 6.91
C LYS A 215 16.97 -12.46 7.49
N ASP A 216 17.76 -13.07 8.37
CA ASP A 216 17.29 -14.26 9.11
C ASP A 216 16.18 -13.86 10.09
N PHE A 217 15.04 -14.50 9.93
CA PHE A 217 13.86 -14.37 10.80
C PHE A 217 13.42 -15.71 11.40
N SER A 218 14.31 -16.71 11.37
CA SER A 218 13.99 -18.10 11.76
C SER A 218 13.53 -18.28 13.20
N SER A 219 13.88 -17.35 14.08
CA SER A 219 13.53 -17.34 15.51
C SER A 219 12.35 -16.44 15.85
N GLU A 220 11.78 -15.76 14.88
CA GLU A 220 10.67 -14.84 15.12
C GLU A 220 9.40 -15.58 15.56
N PRO A 221 8.61 -15.00 16.48
CA PRO A 221 7.47 -15.69 17.10
C PRO A 221 6.33 -16.01 16.12
N TRP A 222 6.28 -15.33 14.99
CA TRP A 222 5.29 -15.55 13.95
C TRP A 222 5.66 -16.68 12.98
N VAL A 223 6.92 -17.15 13.00
CA VAL A 223 7.39 -18.24 12.13
C VAL A 223 6.84 -19.56 12.61
N GLY A 224 6.02 -20.21 11.80
CA GLY A 224 5.44 -21.50 12.11
C GLY A 224 4.52 -22.00 11.01
N GLN A 225 3.88 -23.13 11.23
CA GLN A 225 2.99 -23.74 10.25
C GLN A 225 1.75 -22.88 9.99
N VAL A 226 1.38 -22.75 8.72
CA VAL A 226 0.19 -22.06 8.25
C VAL A 226 -0.54 -22.89 7.20
N ASP A 227 -1.83 -22.66 7.00
CA ASP A 227 -2.61 -23.34 5.96
C ASP A 227 -2.38 -22.73 4.58
N ALA A 228 -2.21 -21.42 4.51
CA ALA A 228 -1.98 -20.69 3.28
C ALA A 228 -0.95 -19.57 3.45
N LEU A 229 -0.26 -19.24 2.36
CA LEU A 229 0.75 -18.19 2.29
C LEU A 229 0.45 -17.27 1.11
N LEU A 230 0.42 -15.98 1.34
CA LEU A 230 0.41 -14.94 0.31
C LEU A 230 1.76 -14.24 0.31
N ILE A 231 2.29 -13.96 -0.87
CA ILE A 231 3.58 -13.27 -1.06
C ILE A 231 3.36 -12.20 -2.13
N ASP A 232 3.60 -10.93 -1.79
CA ASP A 232 3.57 -9.78 -2.73
C ASP A 232 4.84 -8.94 -2.57
N PRO A 233 6.00 -9.42 -3.03
CA PRO A 233 7.30 -8.85 -2.73
C PRO A 233 7.63 -7.66 -3.64
N PRO A 234 8.67 -6.88 -3.30
CA PRO A 234 9.23 -5.89 -4.19
C PRO A 234 9.81 -6.53 -5.46
N ARG A 235 10.25 -5.70 -6.41
CA ARG A 235 10.78 -6.13 -7.73
C ARG A 235 11.94 -7.12 -7.67
N SER A 236 12.65 -7.20 -6.54
CA SER A 236 13.73 -8.18 -6.30
C SER A 236 13.23 -9.62 -6.14
N GLY A 237 11.93 -9.81 -5.89
CA GLY A 237 11.33 -11.08 -5.54
C GLY A 237 11.51 -11.43 -4.06
N ALA A 238 11.29 -12.70 -3.70
CA ALA A 238 11.29 -13.21 -2.33
C ALA A 238 12.23 -14.41 -2.14
N LEU A 239 13.38 -14.42 -2.79
CA LEU A 239 14.29 -15.58 -2.80
C LEU A 239 14.72 -16.00 -1.38
N GLU A 240 14.96 -15.03 -0.50
CA GLU A 240 15.36 -15.25 0.89
C GLU A 240 14.24 -15.93 1.68
N VAL A 241 12.99 -15.58 1.41
CA VAL A 241 11.81 -16.21 2.03
C VAL A 241 11.68 -17.69 1.65
N MET A 242 12.11 -18.07 0.45
CA MET A 242 11.99 -19.45 -0.05
C MET A 242 12.75 -20.48 0.83
N GLN A 243 13.76 -20.05 1.59
CA GLN A 243 14.49 -20.91 2.52
C GLN A 243 13.63 -21.38 3.71
N TYR A 244 12.56 -20.64 4.02
CA TYR A 244 11.68 -20.88 5.17
C TYR A 244 10.39 -21.62 4.84
N LEU A 245 10.16 -21.99 3.57
CA LEU A 245 8.95 -22.66 3.11
C LEU A 245 8.65 -23.94 3.89
N ASP A 246 9.70 -24.67 4.29
CA ASP A 246 9.55 -25.90 5.07
C ASP A 246 9.03 -25.63 6.51
N LYS A 247 9.35 -24.45 7.07
CA LYS A 247 8.84 -24.03 8.39
C LYS A 247 7.38 -23.60 8.30
N PHE A 248 7.00 -22.88 7.24
CA PHE A 248 5.63 -22.47 7.01
C PHE A 248 4.72 -23.64 6.63
N ASN A 249 5.25 -24.59 5.89
CA ASN A 249 4.56 -25.81 5.45
C ASN A 249 3.16 -25.55 4.86
N ALA A 250 2.97 -24.41 4.22
CA ALA A 250 1.69 -23.98 3.65
C ALA A 250 1.18 -24.99 2.60
N LYS A 251 -0.10 -25.31 2.63
CA LYS A 251 -0.74 -26.19 1.65
C LYS A 251 -0.92 -25.47 0.31
N ARG A 252 -1.16 -24.15 0.35
CA ARG A 252 -1.43 -23.30 -0.81
C ARG A 252 -0.63 -22.01 -0.68
N ILE A 253 -0.06 -21.59 -1.80
CA ILE A 253 0.68 -20.33 -1.89
C ILE A 253 0.10 -19.55 -3.07
N VAL A 254 -0.19 -18.27 -2.85
CA VAL A 254 -0.42 -17.30 -3.92
C VAL A 254 0.73 -16.31 -3.90
N TYR A 255 1.32 -16.11 -5.07
CA TYR A 255 2.42 -15.20 -5.30
C TYR A 255 1.98 -14.13 -6.30
N VAL A 256 1.94 -12.89 -5.87
CA VAL A 256 1.73 -11.70 -6.71
C VAL A 256 3.08 -11.09 -7.01
N SER A 257 3.32 -10.55 -8.20
CA SER A 257 4.61 -10.00 -8.56
C SER A 257 4.55 -8.96 -9.68
N CYS A 258 5.13 -7.81 -9.45
CA CYS A 258 5.34 -6.79 -10.49
C CYS A 258 6.56 -7.07 -11.39
N ASN A 259 7.24 -8.23 -11.20
CA ASN A 259 8.37 -8.65 -12.02
C ASN A 259 8.30 -10.14 -12.36
N PRO A 260 7.83 -10.50 -13.58
CA PRO A 260 7.69 -11.91 -13.97
C PRO A 260 9.02 -12.68 -13.99
N ILE A 261 10.17 -12.00 -14.13
CA ILE A 261 11.48 -12.64 -14.14
C ILE A 261 11.82 -13.19 -12.75
N THR A 262 11.60 -12.39 -11.71
CA THR A 262 11.84 -12.84 -10.33
C THR A 262 10.80 -13.86 -9.89
N LEU A 263 9.54 -13.74 -10.32
CA LEU A 263 8.54 -14.79 -10.11
C LEU A 263 8.97 -16.13 -10.73
N ALA A 264 9.48 -16.11 -11.95
CA ALA A 264 9.95 -17.35 -12.61
C ALA A 264 11.13 -17.99 -11.86
N ARG A 265 12.10 -17.18 -11.38
CA ARG A 265 13.21 -17.63 -10.54
C ARG A 265 12.70 -18.28 -9.24
N ASP A 266 11.82 -17.60 -8.52
CA ASP A 266 11.32 -18.07 -7.23
C ASP A 266 10.39 -19.29 -7.40
N THR A 267 9.68 -19.39 -8.54
CA THR A 267 8.92 -20.57 -8.93
C THR A 267 9.79 -21.82 -9.00
N ALA A 268 11.01 -21.72 -9.53
CA ALA A 268 11.90 -22.88 -9.58
C ALA A 268 12.16 -23.45 -8.18
N VAL A 269 12.43 -22.59 -7.20
CA VAL A 269 12.62 -23.01 -5.81
C VAL A 269 11.35 -23.61 -5.22
N LEU A 270 10.18 -23.04 -5.48
CA LEU A 270 8.90 -23.61 -5.03
C LEU A 270 8.68 -25.02 -5.59
N LEU A 271 9.01 -25.25 -6.86
CA LEU A 271 8.90 -26.58 -7.47
C LEU A 271 9.88 -27.58 -6.82
N GLU A 272 11.11 -27.18 -6.54
CA GLU A 272 12.10 -28.00 -5.82
C GLU A 272 11.66 -28.34 -4.41
N LYS A 273 10.94 -27.42 -3.72
CA LYS A 273 10.35 -27.63 -2.40
C LYS A 273 9.05 -28.46 -2.41
N GLY A 274 8.69 -29.04 -3.56
CA GLY A 274 7.55 -29.96 -3.69
C GLY A 274 6.21 -29.31 -3.94
N TYR A 275 6.17 -28.04 -4.31
CA TYR A 275 4.96 -27.39 -4.76
C TYR A 275 4.71 -27.63 -6.25
N LYS A 276 3.47 -27.51 -6.67
CA LYS A 276 3.05 -27.58 -8.07
C LYS A 276 2.38 -26.27 -8.45
N LEU A 277 2.83 -25.64 -9.54
CA LEU A 277 2.14 -24.50 -10.16
C LEU A 277 0.80 -24.99 -10.73
N THR A 278 -0.32 -24.41 -10.27
CA THR A 278 -1.67 -24.78 -10.72
C THR A 278 -2.33 -23.70 -11.54
N HIS A 279 -2.03 -22.43 -11.27
CA HIS A 279 -2.56 -21.28 -11.99
C HIS A 279 -1.46 -20.25 -12.18
N ALA A 280 -1.48 -19.56 -13.32
CA ALA A 280 -0.68 -18.39 -13.59
C ALA A 280 -1.46 -17.41 -14.46
N GLY A 281 -1.31 -16.13 -14.21
CA GLY A 281 -1.99 -15.08 -14.96
C GLY A 281 -1.25 -13.75 -14.87
N VAL A 282 -1.69 -12.80 -15.68
CA VAL A 282 -1.16 -11.44 -15.74
C VAL A 282 -2.28 -10.41 -15.63
N MET A 283 -1.93 -9.25 -15.10
CA MET A 283 -2.85 -8.12 -14.92
C MET A 283 -2.18 -6.84 -15.41
N ASP A 284 -2.94 -5.96 -16.05
CA ASP A 284 -2.47 -4.66 -16.50
C ASP A 284 -2.69 -3.60 -15.41
N MET A 285 -1.83 -3.64 -14.38
CA MET A 285 -1.82 -2.66 -13.29
C MET A 285 -1.35 -1.29 -13.78
N PHE A 286 -0.44 -1.27 -14.77
CA PHE A 286 0.25 -0.08 -15.25
C PHE A 286 0.03 0.12 -16.76
N PRO A 287 -1.19 0.48 -17.20
CA PRO A 287 -1.51 0.64 -18.63
C PRO A 287 -0.55 1.60 -19.32
N HIS A 288 -0.21 1.28 -20.57
CA HIS A 288 0.72 2.04 -21.42
C HIS A 288 2.19 2.07 -20.93
N THR A 289 2.57 1.14 -20.06
CA THR A 289 3.97 0.94 -19.65
C THR A 289 4.44 -0.48 -20.01
N GLY A 290 5.73 -0.74 -19.88
CA GLY A 290 6.30 -2.10 -20.02
C GLY A 290 6.18 -2.97 -18.75
N HIS A 291 5.45 -2.51 -17.73
CA HIS A 291 5.28 -3.23 -16.47
C HIS A 291 4.04 -4.09 -16.49
N VAL A 292 4.19 -5.33 -16.03
CA VAL A 292 3.12 -6.32 -15.94
C VAL A 292 3.05 -6.84 -14.51
N GLU A 293 1.84 -6.86 -13.94
CA GLU A 293 1.58 -7.55 -12.69
C GLU A 293 1.24 -9.02 -12.99
N SER A 294 1.82 -9.93 -12.24
CA SER A 294 1.63 -11.37 -12.42
C SER A 294 1.09 -11.99 -11.14
N ILE A 295 0.32 -13.04 -11.27
CA ILE A 295 -0.18 -13.82 -10.14
C ILE A 295 -0.01 -15.31 -10.42
N ALA A 296 0.42 -16.08 -9.43
CA ALA A 296 0.60 -17.51 -9.55
C ALA A 296 0.09 -18.23 -8.28
N ARG A 297 -0.53 -19.40 -8.47
CA ARG A 297 -0.95 -20.28 -7.36
C ARG A 297 -0.14 -21.56 -7.39
N PHE A 298 0.31 -21.96 -6.20
CA PHE A 298 1.02 -23.21 -5.97
C PHE A 298 0.30 -24.03 -4.90
N GLU A 299 0.33 -25.36 -5.08
CA GLU A 299 -0.19 -26.32 -4.12
C GLU A 299 0.91 -27.29 -3.73
N LYS A 300 0.95 -27.66 -2.45
CA LYS A 300 1.85 -28.69 -1.95
C LYS A 300 1.42 -30.05 -2.50
N ARG A 301 2.38 -30.85 -2.97
CA ARG A 301 2.15 -32.23 -3.45
C ARG A 301 1.88 -33.18 -2.30
#